data_446defdad92a8bf4ab8834c986fc4eee
#
_entry.id   446defdad92a8bf4ab8834c986fc4eee
#
_cell.length_a   1.000
_cell.length_b   1.000
_cell.length_c   1.000
_cell.angle_alpha   90.00
_cell.angle_beta   90.00
_cell.angle_gamma   90.00
#
_symmetry.space_group_name_H-M   'P 1'
#
loop_
_entity.id
_entity.type
_entity.pdbx_description
1 polymer ?
#
loop_
_entity_poly.entity_id
_entity_poly.type
_entity_poly.pdbx_seq_one_letter_code
_entity_poly.pdbx_strand_id
1 'polypeptide(L)'
;RNGSAWVWPLMFYVKACFDLGGARYVKEAEQLFEAFDEEIQTKCVGSIAERFEGDPPHNPRGGISHATSVAGLLFINDLVKKYASKKPARKACAKKAKTEEAVAEKPKRKCVKKTTNKK
;
A
#
# COMPACT_ATOMS: atom_id res chain seq x y z
N ARG A 1 18.23 -1.92 -21.57
CA ARG A 1 17.44 -0.94 -20.81
C ARG A 1 16.10 -1.52 -20.38
N ASN A 2 15.66 -2.58 -21.00
CA ASN A 2 14.44 -3.29 -20.62
C ASN A 2 14.69 -4.04 -19.32
N GLY A 3 13.74 -3.99 -18.40
CA GLY A 3 13.81 -4.70 -17.12
C GLY A 3 14.61 -4.01 -16.01
N SER A 4 15.06 -2.75 -16.16
CA SER A 4 15.68 -2.02 -15.06
C SER A 4 14.64 -1.24 -14.25
N ALA A 5 14.70 -1.37 -12.92
CA ALA A 5 13.88 -0.63 -11.97
C ALA A 5 14.62 0.64 -11.52
N TRP A 6 13.95 1.78 -11.58
CA TRP A 6 14.48 3.05 -11.10
C TRP A 6 13.97 3.32 -9.69
N VAL A 7 14.81 3.89 -8.85
CA VAL A 7 14.45 4.16 -7.45
C VAL A 7 13.59 5.43 -7.30
N TRP A 8 13.89 6.48 -8.06
CA TRP A 8 13.23 7.78 -7.91
C TRP A 8 11.69 7.78 -8.05
N PRO A 9 11.04 6.90 -8.88
CA PRO A 9 9.58 6.89 -8.94
C PRO A 9 8.92 6.40 -7.66
N LEU A 10 9.65 5.67 -6.80
CA LEU A 10 9.13 5.13 -5.55
C LEU A 10 8.58 6.22 -4.62
N MET A 11 9.20 7.40 -4.62
CA MET A 11 8.72 8.53 -3.80
C MET A 11 7.30 8.98 -4.18
N PHE A 12 6.96 8.95 -5.47
CA PHE A 12 5.61 9.31 -5.93
C PHE A 12 4.59 8.22 -5.57
N TYR A 13 4.98 6.95 -5.69
CA TYR A 13 4.15 5.84 -5.23
C TYR A 13 3.81 5.98 -3.74
N VAL A 14 4.81 6.13 -2.89
CA VAL A 14 4.63 6.28 -1.44
C VAL A 14 3.79 7.53 -1.13
N LYS A 15 4.04 8.64 -1.81
CA LYS A 15 3.23 9.85 -1.63
C LYS A 15 1.77 9.60 -1.99
N ALA A 16 1.47 8.95 -3.11
CA ALA A 16 0.10 8.61 -3.51
C ALA A 16 -0.58 7.69 -2.48
N CYS A 17 0.14 6.70 -1.94
CA CYS A 17 -0.36 5.85 -0.87
C CYS A 17 -0.76 6.66 0.37
N PHE A 18 0.07 7.61 0.79
CA PHE A 18 -0.25 8.48 1.92
C PHE A 18 -1.41 9.45 1.63
N ASP A 19 -1.49 9.99 0.43
CA ASP A 19 -2.59 10.89 0.03
C ASP A 19 -3.95 10.16 0.03
N LEU A 20 -3.97 8.88 -0.38
CA LEU A 20 -5.18 8.06 -0.45
C LEU A 20 -5.55 7.40 0.88
N GLY A 21 -4.59 6.94 1.64
CA GLY A 21 -4.82 6.09 2.81
C GLY A 21 -4.24 6.60 4.12
N GLY A 22 -3.48 7.69 4.10
CA GLY A 22 -2.90 8.30 5.30
C GLY A 22 -2.01 7.34 6.09
N ALA A 23 -2.09 7.39 7.41
CA ALA A 23 -1.24 6.62 8.32
C ALA A 23 -1.31 5.08 8.18
N ARG A 24 -2.24 4.55 7.41
CA ARG A 24 -2.34 3.09 7.17
C ARG A 24 -1.12 2.53 6.44
N TYR A 25 -0.49 3.36 5.60
CA TYR A 25 0.64 2.97 4.77
C TYR A 25 2.01 3.21 5.42
N VAL A 26 2.05 3.66 6.69
CA VAL A 26 3.31 3.92 7.39
C VAL A 26 4.18 2.68 7.44
N LYS A 27 3.64 1.53 7.86
CA LYS A 27 4.41 0.27 7.95
C LYS A 27 4.94 -0.20 6.60
N GLU A 28 4.12 -0.08 5.55
CA GLU A 28 4.53 -0.46 4.20
C GLU A 28 5.66 0.45 3.68
N ALA A 29 5.56 1.75 3.94
CA ALA A 29 6.59 2.71 3.57
C ALA A 29 7.89 2.53 4.37
N GLU A 30 7.81 2.16 5.66
CA GLU A 30 8.96 1.79 6.48
C GLU A 30 9.66 0.55 5.91
N GLN A 31 8.93 -0.50 5.58
CA GLN A 31 9.47 -1.72 4.97
C GLN A 31 10.17 -1.45 3.63
N LEU A 32 9.56 -0.59 2.80
CA LEU A 32 10.16 -0.17 1.53
C LEU A 32 11.47 0.62 1.75
N PHE A 33 11.53 1.44 2.79
CA PHE A 33 12.74 2.19 3.14
C PHE A 33 13.84 1.25 3.66
N GLU A 34 13.51 0.36 4.60
CA GLU A 34 14.42 -0.63 5.19
C GLU A 34 15.02 -1.59 4.15
N ALA A 35 14.29 -1.89 3.06
CA ALA A 35 14.79 -2.74 1.99
C ALA A 35 16.06 -2.21 1.30
N PHE A 36 16.36 -0.91 1.45
CA PHE A 36 17.58 -0.31 0.92
C PHE A 36 18.75 -0.28 1.90
N ASP A 37 18.57 -0.69 3.16
CA ASP A 37 19.62 -0.62 4.17
C ASP A 37 20.84 -1.46 3.81
N GLU A 38 20.65 -2.67 3.32
CA GLU A 38 21.74 -3.53 2.87
C GLU A 38 22.51 -2.91 1.71
N GLU A 39 21.81 -2.31 0.76
CA GLU A 39 22.40 -1.67 -0.40
C GLU A 39 23.26 -0.47 0.00
N ILE A 40 22.75 0.37 0.91
CA ILE A 40 23.44 1.55 1.43
C ILE A 40 24.74 1.13 2.15
N GLN A 41 24.68 0.05 2.93
CA GLN A 41 25.82 -0.37 3.76
C GLN A 41 26.89 -1.13 2.98
N THR A 42 26.49 -1.94 2.01
CA THR A 42 27.40 -2.91 1.39
C THR A 42 27.85 -2.53 -0.02
N LYS A 43 26.92 -2.13 -0.88
CA LYS A 43 27.23 -1.99 -2.31
C LYS A 43 27.54 -0.58 -2.75
N CYS A 44 26.85 0.42 -2.18
CA CYS A 44 26.95 1.81 -2.59
C CYS A 44 27.57 2.73 -1.53
N VAL A 45 28.10 2.20 -0.45
CA VAL A 45 28.83 2.89 0.62
C VAL A 45 28.21 4.23 1.02
N GLY A 46 27.03 4.15 1.65
CA GLY A 46 26.30 5.34 2.13
C GLY A 46 25.47 6.06 1.06
N SER A 47 25.27 5.47 -0.10
CA SER A 47 24.49 6.03 -1.18
C SER A 47 23.58 4.98 -1.83
N ILE A 48 22.85 5.34 -2.88
CA ILE A 48 21.95 4.46 -3.62
C ILE A 48 22.27 4.54 -5.11
N ALA A 49 22.25 3.39 -5.77
CA ALA A 49 22.44 3.27 -7.20
C ALA A 49 21.31 3.98 -7.98
N GLU A 50 21.62 4.33 -9.21
CA GLU A 50 20.67 4.95 -10.14
C GLU A 50 19.47 4.03 -10.43
N ARG A 51 19.72 2.74 -10.63
CA ARG A 51 18.73 1.73 -11.00
C ARG A 51 19.18 0.33 -10.58
N PHE A 52 18.26 -0.60 -10.58
CA PHE A 52 18.49 -2.01 -10.28
C PHE A 52 18.05 -2.89 -11.46
N GLU A 53 18.63 -4.07 -11.57
CA GLU A 53 18.15 -5.09 -12.51
C GLU A 53 16.75 -5.56 -12.12
N GLY A 54 15.88 -5.82 -13.11
CA GLY A 54 14.54 -6.35 -12.86
C GLY A 54 14.56 -7.81 -12.44
N ASP A 55 15.60 -8.54 -12.84
CA ASP A 55 15.77 -9.96 -12.51
C ASP A 55 16.61 -10.13 -11.23
N PRO A 56 16.31 -11.17 -10.41
CA PRO A 56 17.15 -11.50 -9.27
C PRO A 56 18.60 -11.81 -9.70
N PRO A 57 19.60 -11.39 -8.93
CA PRO A 57 19.59 -10.82 -7.57
C PRO A 57 19.42 -9.29 -7.49
N HIS A 58 18.87 -8.65 -8.51
CA HIS A 58 18.59 -7.20 -8.53
C HIS A 58 19.84 -6.34 -8.32
N ASN A 59 20.92 -6.65 -9.05
CA ASN A 59 22.17 -5.92 -8.91
C ASN A 59 22.03 -4.43 -9.25
N PRO A 60 22.76 -3.56 -8.52
CA PRO A 60 22.82 -2.15 -8.82
C PRO A 60 23.45 -1.87 -10.18
N ARG A 61 22.92 -0.91 -10.91
CA ARG A 61 23.37 -0.50 -12.24
C ARG A 61 23.34 1.02 -12.39
N GLY A 62 24.13 1.50 -13.31
CA GLY A 62 24.28 2.94 -13.56
C GLY A 62 25.25 3.61 -12.58
N GLY A 63 24.96 4.83 -12.18
CA GLY A 63 25.76 5.54 -11.18
C GLY A 63 25.61 4.91 -9.79
N ILE A 64 26.73 4.63 -9.12
CA ILE A 64 26.75 4.05 -7.77
C ILE A 64 26.32 5.03 -6.67
N SER A 65 26.26 6.32 -6.98
CA SER A 65 25.77 7.36 -6.09
C SER A 65 24.88 8.30 -6.90
N HIS A 66 23.57 8.11 -6.80
CA HIS A 66 22.62 8.85 -7.61
C HIS A 66 21.77 9.78 -6.76
N ALA A 67 21.97 11.09 -6.94
CA ALA A 67 21.35 12.12 -6.10
C ALA A 67 19.82 12.06 -6.05
N THR A 68 19.16 11.75 -7.18
CA THR A 68 17.70 11.66 -7.20
C THR A 68 17.17 10.40 -6.48
N SER A 69 17.93 9.30 -6.47
CA SER A 69 17.61 8.11 -5.70
C SER A 69 17.69 8.38 -4.20
N VAL A 70 18.77 9.03 -3.76
CA VAL A 70 18.96 9.45 -2.36
C VAL A 70 17.88 10.43 -1.94
N ALA A 71 17.60 11.46 -2.75
CA ALA A 71 16.55 12.43 -2.47
C ALA A 71 15.17 11.77 -2.36
N GLY A 72 14.87 10.78 -3.21
CA GLY A 72 13.63 10.02 -3.15
C GLY A 72 13.47 9.26 -1.83
N LEU A 73 14.52 8.61 -1.35
CA LEU A 73 14.49 7.91 -0.05
C LEU A 73 14.38 8.87 1.14
N LEU A 74 15.09 9.99 1.11
CA LEU A 74 14.94 11.02 2.14
C LEU A 74 13.52 11.59 2.19
N PHE A 75 12.91 11.80 1.03
CA PHE A 75 11.52 12.24 0.95
C PHE A 75 10.54 11.20 1.55
N ILE A 76 10.75 9.91 1.27
CA ILE A 76 9.96 8.82 1.86
C ILE A 76 10.09 8.83 3.39
N ASN A 77 11.31 8.93 3.92
CA ASN A 77 11.57 8.99 5.36
C ASN A 77 10.87 10.19 6.03
N ASP A 78 10.89 11.36 5.37
CA ASP A 78 10.18 12.55 5.88
C ASP A 78 8.64 12.33 5.90
N LEU A 79 8.08 11.75 4.85
CA LEU A 79 6.66 11.37 4.82
C LEU A 79 6.32 10.38 5.94
N VAL A 80 7.11 9.33 6.14
CA VAL A 80 6.90 8.36 7.21
C VAL A 80 6.86 9.06 8.57
N LYS A 81 7.85 9.88 8.90
CA LYS A 81 7.91 10.64 10.14
C LYS A 81 6.68 11.55 10.33
N LYS A 82 6.27 12.24 9.27
CA LYS A 82 5.12 13.14 9.28
C LYS A 82 3.80 12.42 9.52
N TYR A 83 3.61 11.23 8.95
CA TYR A 83 2.37 10.46 9.09
C TYR A 83 2.38 9.56 10.32
N ALA A 84 3.52 9.08 10.78
CA ALA A 84 3.66 8.35 12.03
C ALA A 84 3.32 9.22 13.26
N SER A 85 3.65 10.51 13.22
CA SER A 85 3.31 11.46 14.29
C SER A 85 1.82 11.86 14.31
N LYS A 86 1.08 11.66 13.20
CA LYS A 86 -0.36 11.90 13.16
C LYS A 86 -1.08 10.67 13.69
N LYS A 87 -1.61 10.76 14.93
CA LYS A 87 -2.52 9.73 15.48
C LYS A 87 -3.59 9.40 14.43
N PRO A 88 -3.88 8.12 14.14
CA PRO A 88 -4.90 7.75 13.17
C PRO A 88 -6.23 8.37 13.58
N ALA A 89 -6.79 9.21 12.73
CA ALA A 89 -8.15 9.71 12.89
C ALA A 89 -9.10 8.51 12.78
N ARG A 90 -9.43 7.90 13.93
CA ARG A 90 -10.54 6.94 14.03
C ARG A 90 -11.82 7.71 13.78
N LYS A 91 -12.28 7.76 12.51
CA LYS A 91 -13.71 8.01 12.17
C LYS A 91 -13.85 8.19 10.67
N ALA A 92 -14.41 7.20 9.98
CA ALA A 92 -15.37 7.43 8.90
C ALA A 92 -15.86 6.15 8.19
N CYS A 93 -15.65 4.94 8.74
CA CYS A 93 -16.16 3.74 8.06
C CYS A 93 -17.26 2.97 8.81
N ALA A 94 -17.73 3.46 9.96
CA ALA A 94 -18.74 2.76 10.77
C ALA A 94 -20.20 3.17 10.48
N LYS A 95 -20.46 4.10 9.55
CA LYS A 95 -21.85 4.56 9.28
C LYS A 95 -22.45 4.12 7.94
N LYS A 96 -21.70 3.44 7.06
CA LYS A 96 -22.26 2.90 5.79
C LYS A 96 -22.70 1.43 5.85
N ALA A 97 -22.29 0.67 6.87
CA ALA A 97 -22.65 -0.74 6.97
C ALA A 97 -24.01 -1.03 7.63
N LYS A 98 -24.71 -0.02 8.16
CA LYS A 98 -26.03 -0.21 8.82
C LYS A 98 -27.24 0.12 7.94
N THR A 99 -27.04 0.59 6.71
CA THR A 99 -28.16 0.95 5.82
C THR A 99 -28.45 -0.12 4.74
N GLU A 100 -27.55 -1.10 4.57
CA GLU A 100 -27.76 -2.17 3.56
C GLU A 100 -28.36 -3.47 4.12
N GLU A 101 -28.45 -3.66 5.44
CA GLU A 101 -29.09 -4.85 6.03
C GLU A 101 -30.61 -4.77 6.20
N ALA A 102 -31.24 -3.65 5.86
CA ALA A 102 -32.68 -3.44 6.07
C ALA A 102 -33.58 -3.74 4.84
N VAL A 103 -33.03 -4.25 3.73
CA VAL A 103 -33.82 -4.46 2.49
C VAL A 103 -33.92 -5.92 2.03
N ALA A 104 -33.50 -6.89 2.81
CA ALA A 104 -33.55 -8.31 2.43
C ALA A 104 -34.45 -9.17 3.32
N GLU A 105 -35.64 -8.69 3.68
CA GLU A 105 -36.68 -9.54 4.28
C GLU A 105 -37.80 -9.79 3.26
N LYS A 106 -37.70 -10.89 2.51
CA LYS A 106 -38.74 -11.39 1.62
C LYS A 106 -39.86 -12.05 2.43
N PRO A 107 -41.17 -11.75 2.15
CA PRO A 107 -42.27 -12.36 2.88
C PRO A 107 -42.39 -13.86 2.56
N LYS A 108 -42.45 -14.67 3.61
CA LYS A 108 -42.69 -16.12 3.54
C LYS A 108 -44.09 -16.37 2.98
N ARG A 109 -44.16 -16.98 1.80
CA ARG A 109 -45.41 -17.51 1.23
C ARG A 109 -45.94 -18.67 2.10
N LYS A 110 -47.13 -18.51 2.67
CA LYS A 110 -47.88 -19.56 3.36
C LYS A 110 -48.34 -20.60 2.35
N CYS A 111 -47.91 -21.85 2.58
CA CYS A 111 -48.37 -23.01 1.81
C CYS A 111 -49.77 -23.39 2.25
N VAL A 112 -50.76 -23.29 1.36
CA VAL A 112 -52.13 -23.71 1.58
C VAL A 112 -52.20 -25.19 1.33
N LYS A 113 -52.50 -25.98 2.38
CA LYS A 113 -52.80 -27.43 2.27
C LYS A 113 -54.18 -27.64 1.64
N LYS A 114 -54.23 -28.25 0.46
CA LYS A 114 -55.47 -28.79 -0.12
C LYS A 114 -55.83 -30.09 0.58
N THR A 115 -56.92 -30.08 1.29
CA THR A 115 -57.60 -31.29 1.76
C THR A 115 -58.41 -31.87 0.64
N THR A 116 -58.04 -33.04 0.16
CA THR A 116 -58.86 -33.86 -0.72
C THR A 116 -59.84 -34.71 0.14
N ASN A 117 -61.08 -34.40 0.02
CA ASN A 117 -62.16 -35.25 0.58
C ASN A 117 -62.58 -36.24 -0.50
N LYS A 118 -62.58 -37.55 -0.14
CA LYS A 118 -62.94 -38.65 -1.00
C LYS A 118 -64.30 -39.13 -0.57
N LYS A 119 -65.25 -39.23 -1.53
CA LYS A 119 -66.40 -40.08 -1.44
C LYS A 119 -66.53 -40.78 -2.79
#